data_06b6f43c21389795f49fecd2448d0b14
#
_entry.id   06b6f43c21389795f49fecd2448d0b14
#
_cell.length_a   1.000
_cell.length_b   1.000
_cell.length_c   1.000
_cell.angle_alpha   90.00
_cell.angle_beta   90.00
_cell.angle_gamma   90.00
#
_symmetry.space_group_name_H-M   'P 1'
#
loop_
_entity.id
_entity.type
_entity.pdbx_description
1 polymer ?
#
loop_
_entity_poly.entity_id
_entity_poly.type
_entity_poly.pdbx_seq_one_letter_code
_entity_poly.pdbx_strand_id
1 'polypeptide(L)'
;MVLFNLYDMRKNLLLISSILLVLPFLSLKEKEDIDQTVLWEQGMGEYNNYRIPALVVTNEGTLLAFCEGRESGDTGDINLLLKRSEDNGMTWSNEQVVWDDAKNTCGNPCPVVDEETGRIWLFMSWNNGKDKESDIINKTSLSSRLPYVCYSDDDGKTWSKPASLEETCRDPSWGWYATGPGIGIQVKKGSYKGRLVIPANHSYDDPQGNLAGGPYGYGAHVIYSDDHGKSWQISESIKPGCNESQVTELSDGTLLMNMRSYNNKQARAISYSTDGGQSWSDIEHDFQLVESLCQAAVLNFGEVDGQGVHLFLNPAVPHGRDHLTLKVSLDDCRSWS
;
A
#
# COMPACT_ATOMS: atom_id res chain seq x y z
N MET A 1 2.77 11.35 10.28
CA MET A 1 3.36 10.11 9.74
C MET A 1 4.64 9.86 10.49
N VAL A 2 4.78 8.69 11.08
CA VAL A 2 5.99 8.28 11.80
C VAL A 2 6.68 7.21 10.94
N LEU A 3 7.95 7.40 10.65
CA LEU A 3 8.78 6.44 9.90
C LEU A 3 9.71 5.71 10.87
N PHE A 4 9.84 4.41 10.70
CA PHE A 4 10.82 3.58 11.42
C PHE A 4 12.11 3.50 10.60
N ASN A 5 13.26 3.67 11.23
CA ASN A 5 14.55 3.52 10.57
C ASN A 5 14.89 2.01 10.44
N LEU A 6 14.62 1.44 9.27
CA LEU A 6 14.84 0.01 8.99
C LEU A 6 16.31 -0.35 8.71
N TYR A 7 17.20 0.64 8.59
CA TYR A 7 18.60 0.40 8.20
C TYR A 7 19.41 -0.36 9.26
N ASP A 8 19.16 -0.08 10.55
CA ASP A 8 19.88 -0.76 11.64
C ASP A 8 19.40 -2.21 11.85
N MET A 9 18.19 -2.57 11.43
CA MET A 9 17.69 -3.94 11.55
C MET A 9 18.49 -4.94 10.71
N ARG A 10 19.02 -4.56 9.54
CA ARG A 10 19.86 -5.46 8.71
C ARG A 10 21.16 -5.89 9.39
N LYS A 11 21.77 -5.02 10.20
CA LYS A 11 23.02 -5.35 10.91
C LYS A 11 22.76 -6.29 12.09
N ASN A 12 21.62 -6.20 12.73
CA ASN A 12 21.30 -7.03 13.89
C ASN A 12 20.77 -8.42 13.53
N LEU A 13 20.11 -8.60 12.38
CA LEU A 13 19.69 -9.93 11.92
C LEU A 13 20.87 -10.84 11.52
N LEU A 14 21.97 -10.30 11.00
CA LEU A 14 23.16 -11.06 10.62
C LEU A 14 23.97 -11.57 11.83
N LEU A 15 23.70 -11.10 13.03
CA LEU A 15 24.39 -11.49 14.28
C LEU A 15 23.69 -12.62 15.06
N ILE A 16 22.48 -13.01 14.69
CA ILE A 16 21.68 -13.99 15.47
C ILE A 16 22.02 -15.46 15.10
N SER A 17 22.71 -15.70 13.97
CA SER A 17 22.98 -17.07 13.52
C SER A 17 24.19 -17.78 14.16
N SER A 18 24.91 -17.20 15.13
CA SER A 18 26.19 -17.76 15.57
C SER A 18 26.39 -18.01 17.06
N ILE A 19 25.41 -17.81 17.94
CA ILE A 19 25.61 -18.03 19.40
C ILE A 19 24.42 -18.75 20.03
N LEU A 20 24.45 -20.08 19.95
CA LEU A 20 23.74 -20.96 20.86
C LEU A 20 24.73 -21.47 21.90
N LEU A 21 24.92 -20.75 22.99
CA LEU A 21 25.55 -21.22 24.19
C LEU A 21 24.91 -20.58 25.43
N VAL A 22 24.42 -21.46 26.26
CA VAL A 22 23.71 -21.29 27.52
C VAL A 22 24.35 -20.26 28.44
N LEU A 23 23.61 -19.17 28.76
CA LEU A 23 23.80 -18.36 29.94
C LEU A 23 22.45 -17.96 30.54
N PRO A 24 22.32 -17.81 31.89
CA PRO A 24 21.05 -17.66 32.56
C PRO A 24 20.41 -16.29 32.32
N PHE A 25 19.11 -16.34 32.17
CA PHE A 25 18.21 -15.18 31.98
C PHE A 25 18.47 -14.06 33.00
N LEU A 26 19.06 -12.97 32.56
CA LEU A 26 18.80 -11.64 33.07
C LEU A 26 18.05 -10.89 31.98
N SER A 27 16.73 -10.89 32.05
CA SER A 27 15.86 -10.08 31.22
C SER A 27 16.01 -8.61 31.60
N LEU A 28 17.02 -7.96 31.05
CA LEU A 28 16.97 -6.53 30.86
C LEU A 28 16.21 -6.31 29.55
N LYS A 29 14.90 -6.03 29.64
CA LYS A 29 14.16 -5.37 28.60
C LYS A 29 14.74 -3.95 28.50
N GLU A 30 15.83 -3.77 27.77
CA GLU A 30 16.09 -2.48 27.14
C GLU A 30 14.95 -2.26 26.16
N LYS A 31 14.15 -1.25 26.45
CA LYS A 31 13.19 -0.70 25.50
C LYS A 31 14.07 -0.05 24.44
N GLU A 32 14.35 -0.76 23.35
CA GLU A 32 15.00 -0.12 22.19
C GLU A 32 14.09 1.04 21.79
N ASP A 33 14.54 2.25 21.98
CA ASP A 33 13.86 3.44 21.50
C ASP A 33 13.95 3.39 19.97
N ILE A 34 12.81 3.18 19.31
CA ILE A 34 12.72 3.25 17.87
C ILE A 34 12.80 4.73 17.48
N ASP A 35 13.83 5.10 16.73
CA ASP A 35 13.96 6.43 16.19
C ASP A 35 12.78 6.76 15.29
N GLN A 36 12.09 7.87 15.58
CA GLN A 36 10.91 8.30 14.86
C GLN A 36 11.08 9.71 14.35
N THR A 37 10.80 9.92 13.07
CA THR A 37 10.79 11.25 12.44
C THR A 37 9.38 11.61 12.01
N VAL A 38 8.88 12.76 12.47
CA VAL A 38 7.59 13.31 12.03
C VAL A 38 7.80 14.07 10.73
N LEU A 39 7.24 13.56 9.62
CA LEU A 39 7.32 14.22 8.31
C LEU A 39 6.22 15.24 8.10
N TRP A 40 5.01 14.92 8.53
CA TRP A 40 3.85 15.80 8.45
C TRP A 40 3.05 15.71 9.74
N GLU A 41 2.62 16.84 10.22
CA GLU A 41 1.82 16.97 11.45
C GLU A 41 0.59 17.83 11.16
N GLN A 42 -0.55 17.45 11.71
CA GLN A 42 -1.79 18.20 11.56
C GLN A 42 -1.62 19.63 12.10
N GLY A 43 -2.03 20.63 11.30
CA GLY A 43 -1.92 22.05 11.66
C GLY A 43 -0.54 22.65 11.43
N MET A 44 0.43 21.89 10.91
CA MET A 44 1.72 22.42 10.46
C MET A 44 1.78 22.35 8.92
N GLY A 45 2.03 23.48 8.27
CA GLY A 45 2.09 23.58 6.81
C GLY A 45 0.80 24.16 6.22
N GLU A 46 0.60 23.94 4.91
CA GLU A 46 -0.50 24.55 4.14
C GLU A 46 -1.83 23.79 4.27
N TYR A 47 -1.79 22.51 4.71
CA TYR A 47 -2.98 21.65 4.78
C TYR A 47 -3.43 21.42 6.21
N ASN A 48 -4.74 21.33 6.40
CA ASN A 48 -5.34 21.09 7.71
C ASN A 48 -5.10 19.67 8.21
N ASN A 49 -4.87 18.71 7.30
CA ASN A 49 -4.71 17.30 7.64
C ASN A 49 -3.82 16.58 6.63
N TYR A 50 -3.04 15.59 7.09
CA TYR A 50 -2.18 14.74 6.28
C TYR A 50 -2.53 13.28 6.52
N ARG A 51 -2.82 12.54 5.43
CA ARG A 51 -3.26 11.15 5.52
C ARG A 51 -2.71 10.30 4.37
N ILE A 52 -2.96 8.99 4.46
CA ILE A 52 -2.68 8.02 3.40
C ILE A 52 -1.19 8.02 3.01
N PRO A 53 -0.31 7.61 3.94
CA PRO A 53 1.12 7.57 3.67
C PRO A 53 1.51 6.42 2.75
N ALA A 54 2.51 6.67 1.89
CA ALA A 54 3.24 5.65 1.16
C ALA A 54 4.74 5.96 1.21
N LEU A 55 5.57 4.92 1.20
CA LEU A 55 7.03 5.06 1.24
C LEU A 55 7.66 4.03 0.33
N VAL A 56 8.56 4.49 -0.56
CA VAL A 56 9.41 3.61 -1.37
C VAL A 56 10.86 4.04 -1.29
N VAL A 57 11.75 3.11 -1.63
CA VAL A 57 13.18 3.36 -1.82
C VAL A 57 13.48 3.23 -3.30
N THR A 58 14.13 4.23 -3.89
CA THR A 58 14.52 4.22 -5.30
C THR A 58 15.79 3.40 -5.53
N ASN A 59 16.14 3.16 -6.79
CA ASN A 59 17.41 2.51 -7.15
C ASN A 59 18.65 3.27 -6.67
N GLU A 60 18.55 4.59 -6.55
CA GLU A 60 19.62 5.46 -6.01
C GLU A 60 19.69 5.43 -4.47
N GLY A 61 18.75 4.75 -3.81
CA GLY A 61 18.67 4.69 -2.35
C GLY A 61 17.92 5.86 -1.73
N THR A 62 17.32 6.74 -2.53
CA THR A 62 16.48 7.84 -2.04
C THR A 62 15.18 7.31 -1.46
N LEU A 63 14.81 7.77 -0.28
CA LEU A 63 13.49 7.54 0.30
C LEU A 63 12.50 8.56 -0.26
N LEU A 64 11.40 8.07 -0.82
CA LEU A 64 10.28 8.89 -1.28
C LEU A 64 9.07 8.65 -0.38
N ALA A 65 8.71 9.63 0.43
CA ALA A 65 7.55 9.60 1.28
C ALA A 65 6.41 10.43 0.66
N PHE A 66 5.28 9.78 0.40
CA PHE A 66 4.09 10.41 -0.14
C PHE A 66 3.00 10.50 0.93
N CYS A 67 2.12 11.48 0.81
CA CYS A 67 0.85 11.52 1.52
C CYS A 67 -0.16 12.39 0.78
N GLU A 68 -1.38 12.38 1.27
CA GLU A 68 -2.42 13.33 0.89
C GLU A 68 -2.38 14.54 1.83
N GLY A 69 -2.31 15.75 1.25
CA GLY A 69 -2.60 17.01 1.93
C GLY A 69 -4.06 17.38 1.72
N ARG A 70 -4.81 17.59 2.79
CA ARG A 70 -6.26 17.75 2.77
C ARG A 70 -6.71 19.03 3.45
N GLU A 71 -7.64 19.77 2.84
CA GLU A 71 -8.33 20.86 3.50
C GLU A 71 -9.38 20.39 4.50
N SER A 72 -10.02 19.25 4.21
CA SER A 72 -11.11 18.69 5.02
C SER A 72 -10.95 17.19 5.27
N GLY A 73 -12.03 16.40 5.17
CA GLY A 73 -12.05 14.95 5.40
C GLY A 73 -11.60 14.13 4.19
N ASP A 74 -12.42 13.13 3.83
CA ASP A 74 -12.12 12.17 2.76
C ASP A 74 -12.60 12.62 1.38
N THR A 75 -13.08 13.86 1.24
CA THR A 75 -13.56 14.46 0.00
C THR A 75 -13.14 15.93 -0.08
N GLY A 76 -13.19 16.51 -1.26
CA GLY A 76 -12.86 17.91 -1.50
C GLY A 76 -11.48 18.10 -2.10
N ASP A 77 -10.88 19.22 -1.78
CA ASP A 77 -9.54 19.59 -2.20
C ASP A 77 -8.52 18.70 -1.47
N ILE A 78 -7.98 17.74 -2.20
CA ILE A 78 -6.96 16.80 -1.74
C ILE A 78 -5.86 16.72 -2.76
N ASN A 79 -4.64 17.01 -2.34
CA ASN A 79 -3.45 17.04 -3.18
C ASN A 79 -2.46 15.94 -2.80
N LEU A 80 -1.68 15.45 -3.76
CA LEU A 80 -0.61 14.49 -3.51
C LEU A 80 0.71 15.20 -3.26
N LEU A 81 1.31 14.86 -2.13
CA LEU A 81 2.51 15.48 -1.61
C LEU A 81 3.66 14.47 -1.54
N LEU A 82 4.88 14.98 -1.65
CA LEU A 82 6.12 14.20 -1.59
C LEU A 82 7.15 14.93 -0.72
N LYS A 83 7.87 14.17 0.10
CA LYS A 83 9.18 14.54 0.65
C LYS A 83 10.21 13.50 0.30
N ARG A 84 11.45 13.93 0.07
CA ARG A 84 12.57 13.09 -0.34
C ARG A 84 13.67 13.12 0.73
N SER A 85 14.31 11.97 0.96
CA SER A 85 15.52 11.87 1.77
C SER A 85 16.59 11.11 1.01
N GLU A 86 17.79 11.68 0.94
CA GLU A 86 18.97 11.10 0.29
C GLU A 86 19.99 10.54 1.31
N ASP A 87 19.64 10.58 2.61
CA ASP A 87 20.52 10.22 3.74
C ASP A 87 19.86 9.22 4.71
N ASN A 88 19.09 8.28 4.19
CA ASN A 88 18.38 7.24 4.95
C ASN A 88 17.38 7.78 5.98
N GLY A 89 16.73 8.90 5.69
CA GLY A 89 15.69 9.47 6.54
C GLY A 89 16.19 10.39 7.65
N MET A 90 17.49 10.71 7.67
CA MET A 90 18.05 11.65 8.64
C MET A 90 17.58 13.08 8.35
N THR A 91 17.57 13.48 7.10
CA THR A 91 17.00 14.77 6.66
C THR A 91 16.03 14.58 5.51
N TRP A 92 15.10 15.50 5.37
CA TRP A 92 14.04 15.46 4.37
C TRP A 92 13.94 16.80 3.63
N SER A 93 13.63 16.74 2.34
CA SER A 93 13.39 17.91 1.52
C SER A 93 12.19 18.71 2.00
N ASN A 94 12.05 19.93 1.51
CA ASN A 94 10.78 20.63 1.54
C ASN A 94 9.69 19.79 0.86
N GLU A 95 8.45 20.05 1.22
CA GLU A 95 7.27 19.45 0.61
C GLU A 95 7.18 19.85 -0.86
N GLN A 96 6.90 18.86 -1.72
CA GLN A 96 6.62 19.03 -3.14
C GLN A 96 5.18 18.58 -3.40
N VAL A 97 4.41 19.38 -4.11
CA VAL A 97 3.11 18.96 -4.65
C VAL A 97 3.35 18.19 -5.94
N VAL A 98 2.99 16.90 -5.95
CA VAL A 98 3.10 16.04 -7.15
C VAL A 98 1.89 16.21 -8.05
N TRP A 99 0.70 16.30 -7.47
CA TRP A 99 -0.53 16.51 -8.19
C TRP A 99 -1.51 17.36 -7.38
N ASP A 100 -1.95 18.44 -8.00
CA ASP A 100 -3.02 19.31 -7.59
C ASP A 100 -3.97 19.48 -8.79
N ASP A 101 -5.25 19.23 -8.58
CA ASP A 101 -6.32 19.49 -9.55
C ASP A 101 -7.38 20.40 -8.94
N ALA A 102 -6.94 21.53 -8.43
CA ALA A 102 -7.73 22.59 -7.82
C ALA A 102 -8.59 22.06 -6.65
N LYS A 103 -9.91 21.97 -6.81
CA LYS A 103 -10.84 21.53 -5.75
C LYS A 103 -11.22 20.04 -5.86
N ASN A 104 -10.55 19.32 -6.72
CA ASN A 104 -10.81 17.90 -6.91
C ASN A 104 -9.96 17.04 -5.95
N THR A 105 -10.32 15.77 -5.86
CA THR A 105 -9.62 14.81 -5.02
C THR A 105 -8.56 14.09 -5.84
N CYS A 106 -7.28 14.27 -5.47
CA CYS A 106 -6.12 13.54 -5.97
C CYS A 106 -5.55 12.72 -4.81
N GLY A 107 -5.83 11.43 -4.74
CA GLY A 107 -5.54 10.66 -3.53
C GLY A 107 -5.03 9.25 -3.77
N ASN A 108 -4.86 8.51 -2.68
CA ASN A 108 -4.45 7.11 -2.65
C ASN A 108 -3.11 6.84 -3.36
N PRO A 109 -2.00 7.48 -2.96
CA PRO A 109 -0.71 7.24 -3.58
C PRO A 109 -0.30 5.78 -3.44
N CYS A 110 0.11 5.17 -4.56
CA CYS A 110 0.64 3.82 -4.61
C CYS A 110 1.83 3.78 -5.58
N PRO A 111 3.02 4.18 -5.12
CA PRO A 111 4.23 4.15 -5.95
C PRO A 111 4.74 2.72 -6.13
N VAL A 112 5.41 2.50 -7.27
CA VAL A 112 6.22 1.33 -7.55
C VAL A 112 7.48 1.75 -8.29
N VAL A 113 8.62 1.16 -7.93
CA VAL A 113 9.89 1.36 -8.61
C VAL A 113 10.10 0.22 -9.60
N ASP A 114 10.30 0.56 -10.86
CA ASP A 114 10.82 -0.37 -11.85
C ASP A 114 12.34 -0.45 -11.67
N GLU A 115 12.80 -1.48 -10.99
CA GLU A 115 14.22 -1.67 -10.66
C GLU A 115 15.11 -1.87 -11.90
N GLU A 116 14.53 -2.29 -13.04
CA GLU A 116 15.28 -2.50 -14.27
C GLU A 116 15.53 -1.19 -15.04
N THR A 117 14.59 -0.27 -15.00
CA THR A 117 14.71 1.03 -15.71
C THR A 117 15.05 2.18 -14.79
N GLY A 118 14.84 2.05 -13.49
CA GLY A 118 14.94 3.12 -12.50
C GLY A 118 13.75 4.06 -12.48
N ARG A 119 12.77 3.87 -13.37
CA ARG A 119 11.55 4.67 -13.39
C ARG A 119 10.68 4.42 -12.17
N ILE A 120 10.16 5.50 -11.61
CA ILE A 120 9.22 5.45 -10.49
C ILE A 120 7.84 5.75 -11.05
N TRP A 121 6.93 4.79 -10.97
CA TRP A 121 5.53 4.97 -11.30
C TRP A 121 4.75 5.35 -10.04
N LEU A 122 3.87 6.32 -10.11
CA LEU A 122 2.97 6.70 -9.02
C LEU A 122 1.53 6.54 -9.51
N PHE A 123 0.86 5.53 -8.98
CA PHE A 123 -0.57 5.32 -9.16
C PHE A 123 -1.35 6.12 -8.14
N MET A 124 -2.52 6.60 -8.53
CA MET A 124 -3.37 7.44 -7.70
C MET A 124 -4.82 7.37 -8.17
N SER A 125 -5.73 7.88 -7.37
CA SER A 125 -7.15 7.94 -7.67
C SER A 125 -7.63 9.38 -7.73
N TRP A 126 -8.52 9.68 -8.67
CA TRP A 126 -9.11 10.99 -8.86
C TRP A 126 -10.64 10.94 -8.88
N ASN A 127 -11.29 11.91 -8.29
CA ASN A 127 -12.72 12.18 -8.48
C ASN A 127 -13.01 13.69 -8.30
N ASN A 128 -14.18 14.13 -8.79
CA ASN A 128 -14.66 15.47 -8.54
C ASN A 128 -14.79 15.71 -7.03
N GLY A 129 -14.24 16.81 -6.53
CA GLY A 129 -14.20 17.11 -5.09
C GLY A 129 -15.56 17.36 -4.43
N LYS A 130 -16.64 17.49 -5.19
CA LYS A 130 -18.02 17.56 -4.66
C LYS A 130 -18.63 16.21 -4.39
N ASP A 131 -18.05 15.13 -4.95
CA ASP A 131 -18.58 13.79 -4.86
C ASP A 131 -18.12 13.12 -3.56
N LYS A 132 -19.07 12.54 -2.83
CA LYS A 132 -18.79 11.70 -1.67
C LYS A 132 -18.66 10.25 -2.08
N GLU A 133 -17.96 9.43 -1.29
CA GLU A 133 -17.84 8.00 -1.52
C GLU A 133 -19.21 7.34 -1.74
N SER A 134 -20.21 7.68 -0.91
CA SER A 134 -21.57 7.16 -1.04
C SER A 134 -22.22 7.47 -2.38
N ASP A 135 -21.98 8.67 -2.92
CA ASP A 135 -22.57 9.09 -4.19
C ASP A 135 -21.89 8.34 -5.36
N ILE A 136 -20.58 8.15 -5.27
CA ILE A 136 -19.78 7.40 -6.25
C ILE A 136 -20.20 5.92 -6.26
N ILE A 137 -20.33 5.30 -5.09
CA ILE A 137 -20.78 3.91 -4.93
C ILE A 137 -22.19 3.73 -5.51
N ASN A 138 -23.10 4.63 -5.19
CA ASN A 138 -24.48 4.60 -5.66
C ASN A 138 -24.65 5.09 -7.10
N LYS A 139 -23.56 5.51 -7.78
CA LYS A 139 -23.58 6.02 -9.16
C LYS A 139 -24.47 7.24 -9.35
N THR A 140 -24.56 8.07 -8.33
CA THR A 140 -25.28 9.35 -8.32
C THR A 140 -24.36 10.57 -8.29
N SER A 141 -23.06 10.35 -8.31
CA SER A 141 -22.00 11.35 -8.32
C SER A 141 -21.91 12.09 -9.65
N LEU A 142 -21.21 13.22 -9.66
CA LEU A 142 -20.89 13.99 -10.88
C LEU A 142 -19.86 13.27 -11.76
N SER A 143 -18.94 12.53 -11.13
CA SER A 143 -17.93 11.72 -11.81
C SER A 143 -17.77 10.36 -11.13
N SER A 144 -17.23 9.38 -11.84
CA SER A 144 -16.67 8.19 -11.21
C SER A 144 -15.36 8.54 -10.51
N ARG A 145 -14.92 7.66 -9.59
CA ARG A 145 -13.55 7.70 -9.11
C ARG A 145 -12.67 6.90 -10.05
N LEU A 146 -11.58 7.50 -10.51
CA LEU A 146 -10.80 7.03 -11.65
C LEU A 146 -9.35 6.73 -11.27
N PRO A 147 -8.73 5.66 -11.81
CA PRO A 147 -7.30 5.43 -11.71
C PRO A 147 -6.51 6.40 -12.59
N TYR A 148 -5.45 6.95 -12.05
CA TYR A 148 -4.47 7.78 -12.76
C TYR A 148 -3.06 7.29 -12.47
N VAL A 149 -2.13 7.64 -13.37
CA VAL A 149 -0.70 7.34 -13.21
C VAL A 149 0.15 8.50 -13.69
N CYS A 150 1.24 8.77 -12.98
CA CYS A 150 2.35 9.57 -13.46
C CYS A 150 3.67 8.86 -13.17
N TYR A 151 4.78 9.38 -13.69
CA TYR A 151 6.10 8.79 -13.48
C TYR A 151 7.18 9.85 -13.29
N SER A 152 8.29 9.41 -12.68
CA SER A 152 9.54 10.16 -12.58
C SER A 152 10.69 9.32 -13.14
N ASP A 153 11.56 9.95 -13.93
CA ASP A 153 12.80 9.39 -14.47
C ASP A 153 14.05 10.00 -13.82
N ASP A 154 13.88 10.85 -12.83
CA ASP A 154 14.94 11.63 -12.20
C ASP A 154 14.95 11.50 -10.67
N ASP A 155 14.67 10.31 -10.18
CA ASP A 155 14.71 9.98 -8.75
C ASP A 155 13.67 10.77 -7.92
N GLY A 156 12.47 10.99 -8.50
CA GLY A 156 11.37 11.69 -7.83
C GLY A 156 11.52 13.21 -7.76
N LYS A 157 12.46 13.82 -8.50
CA LYS A 157 12.65 15.27 -8.52
C LYS A 157 11.58 15.96 -9.34
N THR A 158 11.24 15.38 -10.50
CA THR A 158 10.14 15.87 -11.33
C THR A 158 9.20 14.74 -11.74
N TRP A 159 7.96 15.09 -12.06
CA TRP A 159 6.90 14.13 -12.38
C TRP A 159 6.24 14.48 -13.71
N SER A 160 5.90 13.47 -14.49
CA SER A 160 5.09 13.63 -15.68
C SER A 160 3.67 14.12 -15.31
N LYS A 161 2.95 14.65 -16.29
CA LYS A 161 1.52 14.92 -16.09
C LYS A 161 0.78 13.62 -15.82
N PRO A 162 -0.16 13.61 -14.86
CA PRO A 162 -1.02 12.45 -14.63
C PRO A 162 -1.86 12.09 -15.86
N ALA A 163 -1.88 10.80 -16.18
CA ALA A 163 -2.67 10.23 -17.27
C ALA A 163 -3.77 9.30 -16.71
N SER A 164 -4.98 9.41 -17.25
CA SER A 164 -6.08 8.50 -16.86
C SER A 164 -5.84 7.09 -17.37
N LEU A 165 -6.13 6.12 -16.53
CA LEU A 165 -6.16 4.69 -16.87
C LEU A 165 -7.60 4.14 -16.87
N GLU A 166 -8.62 4.99 -16.97
CA GLU A 166 -10.02 4.60 -16.93
C GLU A 166 -10.36 3.50 -17.94
N GLU A 167 -9.89 3.65 -19.17
CA GLU A 167 -10.24 2.72 -20.26
C GLU A 167 -9.56 1.34 -20.14
N THR A 168 -8.43 1.26 -19.44
CA THR A 168 -7.61 0.04 -19.38
C THR A 168 -7.61 -0.61 -18.00
N CYS A 169 -7.79 0.16 -16.94
CA CYS A 169 -7.62 -0.32 -15.56
C CYS A 169 -8.88 -0.17 -14.69
N ARG A 170 -10.05 0.03 -15.30
CA ARG A 170 -11.32 0.12 -14.60
C ARG A 170 -12.43 -0.58 -15.39
N ASP A 171 -13.21 -1.43 -14.71
CA ASP A 171 -14.48 -1.92 -15.27
C ASP A 171 -15.53 -0.80 -15.19
N PRO A 172 -16.22 -0.46 -16.28
CA PRO A 172 -17.24 0.59 -16.30
C PRO A 172 -18.39 0.39 -15.31
N SER A 173 -18.64 -0.85 -14.90
CA SER A 173 -19.68 -1.19 -13.92
C SER A 173 -19.29 -0.84 -12.47
N TRP A 174 -18.01 -0.62 -12.19
CA TRP A 174 -17.56 -0.28 -10.84
C TRP A 174 -17.96 1.15 -10.44
N GLY A 175 -18.29 1.32 -9.18
CA GLY A 175 -18.54 2.64 -8.59
C GLY A 175 -17.25 3.24 -8.02
N TRP A 176 -16.99 2.99 -6.72
CA TRP A 176 -15.75 3.41 -6.06
C TRP A 176 -14.52 2.72 -6.66
N TYR A 177 -13.42 3.43 -6.67
CA TYR A 177 -12.12 2.89 -7.07
C TYR A 177 -11.01 3.52 -6.21
N ALA A 178 -10.03 2.72 -5.77
CA ALA A 178 -8.84 3.25 -5.12
C ALA A 178 -7.62 2.37 -5.42
N THR A 179 -6.47 3.02 -5.64
CA THR A 179 -5.17 2.35 -5.70
C THR A 179 -4.65 2.10 -4.29
N GLY A 180 -4.02 0.98 -4.02
CA GLY A 180 -3.44 0.58 -2.75
C GLY A 180 -4.35 0.79 -1.53
N PRO A 181 -4.14 1.89 -0.76
CA PRO A 181 -2.96 2.74 -0.79
C PRO A 181 -1.74 2.07 -0.16
N GLY A 182 -0.55 2.58 -0.47
CA GLY A 182 0.71 2.02 0.02
C GLY A 182 1.70 1.86 -1.11
N ILE A 183 2.16 0.64 -1.44
CA ILE A 183 3.15 0.43 -2.50
C ILE A 183 2.74 -0.70 -3.45
N GLY A 184 3.17 -0.58 -4.73
CA GLY A 184 3.28 -1.70 -5.64
C GLY A 184 4.61 -2.42 -5.49
N ILE A 185 4.76 -3.54 -6.20
CA ILE A 185 6.00 -4.33 -6.27
C ILE A 185 6.42 -4.58 -7.70
N GLN A 186 7.70 -4.87 -7.90
CA GLN A 186 8.19 -5.55 -9.10
C GLN A 186 8.49 -7.01 -8.75
N VAL A 187 7.88 -7.94 -9.49
CA VAL A 187 8.07 -9.39 -9.30
C VAL A 187 9.52 -9.77 -9.60
N LYS A 188 10.15 -10.50 -8.70
CA LYS A 188 11.59 -10.85 -8.75
C LYS A 188 11.85 -12.28 -9.19
N LYS A 189 10.83 -13.15 -9.12
CA LYS A 189 10.98 -14.60 -9.32
C LYS A 189 10.03 -15.15 -10.38
N GLY A 190 10.35 -16.34 -10.84
CA GLY A 190 9.51 -17.12 -11.73
C GLY A 190 9.33 -16.54 -13.13
N SER A 191 8.26 -16.99 -13.81
CA SER A 191 7.94 -16.65 -15.19
C SER A 191 7.49 -15.21 -15.39
N TYR A 192 7.11 -14.53 -14.33
CA TYR A 192 6.60 -13.15 -14.34
C TYR A 192 7.60 -12.14 -13.79
N LYS A 193 8.88 -12.55 -13.66
CA LYS A 193 9.95 -11.65 -13.23
C LYS A 193 10.00 -10.39 -14.11
N GLY A 194 10.08 -9.22 -13.45
CA GLY A 194 10.05 -7.90 -14.08
C GLY A 194 8.65 -7.27 -14.14
N ARG A 195 7.56 -8.06 -13.96
CA ARG A 195 6.19 -7.54 -13.90
C ARG A 195 6.05 -6.54 -12.77
N LEU A 196 5.47 -5.38 -13.08
CA LEU A 196 5.03 -4.41 -12.08
C LEU A 196 3.61 -4.77 -11.63
N VAL A 197 3.36 -4.78 -10.33
CA VAL A 197 2.06 -5.17 -9.74
C VAL A 197 1.64 -4.13 -8.71
N ILE A 198 0.48 -3.53 -8.91
CA ILE A 198 -0.06 -2.47 -8.08
C ILE A 198 -1.41 -2.92 -7.51
N PRO A 199 -1.57 -3.03 -6.18
CA PRO A 199 -2.85 -3.35 -5.58
C PRO A 199 -3.86 -2.22 -5.78
N ALA A 200 -5.12 -2.59 -5.96
CA ALA A 200 -6.24 -1.67 -6.07
C ALA A 200 -7.54 -2.31 -5.55
N ASN A 201 -8.57 -1.50 -5.37
CA ASN A 201 -9.87 -1.96 -4.93
C ASN A 201 -11.00 -1.19 -5.60
N HIS A 202 -12.20 -1.75 -5.58
CA HIS A 202 -13.37 -1.18 -6.20
C HIS A 202 -14.66 -1.58 -5.47
N SER A 203 -15.73 -0.84 -5.70
CA SER A 203 -17.08 -1.31 -5.38
C SER A 203 -17.76 -1.84 -6.63
N TYR A 204 -18.62 -2.84 -6.46
CA TYR A 204 -19.44 -3.43 -7.52
C TYR A 204 -20.89 -3.57 -7.04
N ASP A 205 -21.83 -3.67 -7.98
CA ASP A 205 -23.23 -3.86 -7.64
C ASP A 205 -23.45 -5.25 -7.02
N ASP A 206 -24.06 -5.28 -5.84
CA ASP A 206 -24.46 -6.51 -5.16
C ASP A 206 -25.91 -6.36 -4.67
N PRO A 207 -26.89 -6.82 -5.46
CA PRO A 207 -28.32 -6.67 -5.12
C PRO A 207 -28.73 -7.36 -3.84
N GLN A 208 -27.99 -8.36 -3.37
CA GLN A 208 -28.26 -9.05 -2.12
C GLN A 208 -27.75 -8.26 -0.90
N GLY A 209 -27.09 -7.14 -1.13
CA GLY A 209 -26.40 -6.37 -0.13
C GLY A 209 -25.10 -7.06 0.32
N ASN A 210 -24.32 -6.36 1.09
CA ASN A 210 -23.07 -6.88 1.62
C ASN A 210 -22.85 -6.44 3.07
N LEU A 211 -21.72 -6.84 3.59
CA LEU A 211 -21.28 -6.53 4.94
C LEU A 211 -21.06 -5.03 5.21
N ALA A 212 -21.01 -4.19 4.17
CA ALA A 212 -20.93 -2.73 4.30
C ALA A 212 -22.31 -2.04 4.40
N GLY A 213 -23.40 -2.80 4.33
CA GLY A 213 -24.76 -2.30 4.63
C GLY A 213 -25.49 -1.61 3.48
N GLY A 214 -25.09 -1.82 2.22
CA GLY A 214 -25.74 -1.29 1.02
C GLY A 214 -25.92 -2.35 -0.08
N PRO A 215 -26.58 -2.02 -1.21
CA PRO A 215 -26.76 -2.92 -2.35
C PRO A 215 -25.49 -2.99 -3.23
N TYR A 216 -24.31 -3.03 -2.63
CA TYR A 216 -23.01 -3.08 -3.27
C TYR A 216 -22.04 -3.95 -2.49
N GLY A 217 -20.99 -4.43 -3.16
CA GLY A 217 -19.86 -5.14 -2.59
C GLY A 217 -18.56 -4.41 -2.80
N TYR A 218 -17.55 -4.78 -2.02
CA TYR A 218 -16.16 -4.42 -2.26
C TYR A 218 -15.37 -5.60 -2.79
N GLY A 219 -14.48 -5.33 -3.75
CA GLY A 219 -13.52 -6.26 -4.30
C GLY A 219 -12.13 -5.62 -4.40
N ALA A 220 -11.10 -6.44 -4.27
CA ALA A 220 -9.72 -6.06 -4.54
C ALA A 220 -9.26 -6.65 -5.87
N HIS A 221 -8.24 -6.07 -6.49
CA HIS A 221 -7.61 -6.53 -7.71
C HIS A 221 -6.20 -5.96 -7.79
N VAL A 222 -5.44 -6.34 -8.80
CA VAL A 222 -4.18 -5.66 -9.12
C VAL A 222 -4.25 -5.05 -10.52
N ILE A 223 -3.51 -3.95 -10.68
CA ILE A 223 -3.08 -3.44 -11.98
C ILE A 223 -1.69 -4.01 -12.22
N TYR A 224 -1.38 -4.48 -13.43
CA TYR A 224 -0.05 -5.00 -13.74
C TYR A 224 0.45 -4.60 -15.12
N SER A 225 1.77 -4.63 -15.29
CA SER A 225 2.45 -4.36 -16.56
C SER A 225 3.62 -5.33 -16.75
N ASP A 226 3.74 -5.88 -17.96
CA ASP A 226 4.83 -6.77 -18.42
C ASP A 226 5.84 -6.05 -19.31
N ASP A 227 5.68 -4.76 -19.55
CA ASP A 227 6.44 -3.98 -20.52
C ASP A 227 6.99 -2.66 -19.96
N HIS A 228 7.31 -2.67 -18.66
CA HIS A 228 7.85 -1.51 -17.93
C HIS A 228 6.88 -0.31 -17.93
N GLY A 229 5.57 -0.57 -17.86
CA GLY A 229 4.54 0.46 -17.76
C GLY A 229 4.13 1.11 -19.09
N LYS A 230 4.51 0.54 -20.24
CA LYS A 230 4.00 1.03 -21.54
C LYS A 230 2.52 0.67 -21.73
N SER A 231 2.09 -0.45 -21.17
CA SER A 231 0.70 -0.86 -21.10
C SER A 231 0.34 -1.41 -19.73
N TRP A 232 -0.93 -1.25 -19.33
CA TRP A 232 -1.46 -1.67 -18.04
C TRP A 232 -2.72 -2.49 -18.23
N GLN A 233 -2.86 -3.53 -17.41
CA GLN A 233 -3.98 -4.47 -17.39
C GLN A 233 -4.45 -4.67 -15.96
N ILE A 234 -5.66 -5.21 -15.77
CA ILE A 234 -6.20 -5.57 -14.45
C ILE A 234 -6.36 -7.08 -14.33
N SER A 235 -6.26 -7.57 -13.10
CA SER A 235 -6.52 -8.97 -12.75
C SER A 235 -8.01 -9.26 -12.59
N GLU A 236 -8.32 -10.53 -12.34
CA GLU A 236 -9.61 -10.91 -11.76
C GLU A 236 -9.82 -10.23 -10.38
N SER A 237 -11.11 -10.04 -10.04
CA SER A 237 -11.50 -9.41 -8.78
C SER A 237 -11.58 -10.42 -7.64
N ILE A 238 -10.90 -10.14 -6.53
CA ILE A 238 -10.99 -10.88 -5.26
C ILE A 238 -12.18 -10.33 -4.48
N LYS A 239 -13.23 -11.10 -4.31
CA LYS A 239 -14.48 -10.70 -3.67
C LYS A 239 -15.18 -11.88 -3.00
N PRO A 240 -16.10 -11.67 -2.01
CA PRO A 240 -16.61 -10.38 -1.56
C PRO A 240 -15.82 -9.75 -0.40
N GLY A 241 -16.06 -8.47 -0.16
CA GLY A 241 -15.67 -7.79 1.08
C GLY A 241 -14.20 -7.43 1.20
N CYS A 242 -13.44 -7.45 0.10
CA CYS A 242 -12.04 -7.03 0.06
C CYS A 242 -11.91 -5.57 -0.38
N ASN A 243 -11.01 -4.83 0.27
CA ASN A 243 -10.85 -3.39 0.02
C ASN A 243 -9.36 -3.02 -0.02
N GLU A 244 -8.94 -1.92 0.58
CA GLU A 244 -7.55 -1.44 0.62
C GLU A 244 -6.56 -2.59 0.87
N SER A 245 -5.55 -2.70 0.03
CA SER A 245 -4.72 -3.89 -0.03
C SER A 245 -3.25 -3.59 -0.31
N GLN A 246 -2.42 -4.55 0.06
CA GLN A 246 -1.00 -4.60 -0.27
C GLN A 246 -0.67 -5.97 -0.82
N VAL A 247 0.28 -6.02 -1.75
CA VAL A 247 0.79 -7.26 -2.34
C VAL A 247 2.25 -7.47 -1.94
N THR A 248 2.63 -8.71 -1.70
CA THR A 248 4.03 -9.10 -1.47
C THR A 248 4.34 -10.40 -2.20
N GLU A 249 5.62 -10.58 -2.60
CA GLU A 249 6.10 -11.80 -3.24
C GLU A 249 6.75 -12.72 -2.18
N LEU A 250 6.33 -13.97 -2.14
CA LEU A 250 6.89 -15.01 -1.27
C LEU A 250 8.17 -15.60 -1.88
N SER A 251 8.90 -16.40 -1.10
CA SER A 251 10.19 -16.96 -1.52
C SER A 251 10.10 -17.89 -2.73
N ASP A 252 8.95 -18.49 -2.98
CA ASP A 252 8.68 -19.37 -4.13
C ASP A 252 8.18 -18.62 -5.38
N GLY A 253 7.98 -17.30 -5.30
CA GLY A 253 7.43 -16.46 -6.37
C GLY A 253 5.90 -16.35 -6.36
N THR A 254 5.23 -16.98 -5.41
CA THR A 254 3.79 -16.78 -5.18
C THR A 254 3.55 -15.36 -4.70
N LEU A 255 2.51 -14.70 -5.23
CA LEU A 255 2.07 -13.41 -4.71
C LEU A 255 1.03 -13.62 -3.61
N LEU A 256 1.19 -12.90 -2.50
CA LEU A 256 0.20 -12.81 -1.43
C LEU A 256 -0.42 -11.42 -1.44
N MET A 257 -1.75 -11.35 -1.59
CA MET A 257 -2.54 -10.13 -1.39
C MET A 257 -3.06 -10.11 0.05
N ASN A 258 -2.73 -9.06 0.79
CA ASN A 258 -3.22 -8.82 2.15
C ASN A 258 -4.20 -7.64 2.12
N MET A 259 -5.44 -7.86 2.53
CA MET A 259 -6.56 -6.96 2.26
C MET A 259 -7.31 -6.56 3.52
N ARG A 260 -7.72 -5.30 3.59
CA ARG A 260 -8.76 -4.83 4.52
C ARG A 260 -10.05 -5.58 4.25
N SER A 261 -10.67 -6.11 5.32
CA SER A 261 -11.78 -7.06 5.19
C SER A 261 -13.07 -6.57 5.82
N TYR A 262 -14.10 -6.43 5.01
CA TYR A 262 -15.48 -6.17 5.45
C TYR A 262 -16.24 -7.45 5.83
N ASN A 263 -15.57 -8.59 5.94
CA ASN A 263 -16.17 -9.89 6.24
C ASN A 263 -16.47 -10.11 7.73
N ASN A 264 -16.34 -9.09 8.58
CA ASN A 264 -16.62 -9.11 10.03
C ASN A 264 -15.84 -10.20 10.80
N LYS A 265 -14.63 -10.55 10.35
CA LYS A 265 -13.77 -11.54 10.99
C LYS A 265 -12.76 -10.94 11.97
N GLN A 266 -12.62 -9.60 11.98
CA GLN A 266 -11.59 -8.90 12.75
C GLN A 266 -10.17 -9.43 12.46
N ALA A 267 -9.95 -9.87 11.23
CA ALA A 267 -8.72 -10.45 10.74
C ALA A 267 -8.52 -10.04 9.28
N ARG A 268 -7.26 -9.91 8.87
CA ARG A 268 -6.93 -9.59 7.48
C ARG A 268 -7.45 -10.69 6.55
N ALA A 269 -8.04 -10.28 5.43
CA ALA A 269 -8.29 -11.19 4.32
C ALA A 269 -6.99 -11.36 3.51
N ILE A 270 -6.71 -12.59 3.12
CA ILE A 270 -5.56 -12.94 2.29
C ILE A 270 -6.00 -13.79 1.11
N SER A 271 -5.26 -13.70 0.01
CA SER A 271 -5.43 -14.51 -1.19
C SER A 271 -4.09 -14.67 -1.87
N TYR A 272 -3.90 -15.77 -2.60
CA TYR A 272 -2.64 -16.15 -3.24
C TYR A 272 -2.80 -16.22 -4.75
N SER A 273 -1.72 -15.85 -5.47
CA SER A 273 -1.62 -15.98 -6.91
C SER A 273 -0.32 -16.68 -7.30
N THR A 274 -0.40 -17.68 -8.16
CA THR A 274 0.74 -18.40 -8.73
C THR A 274 1.00 -18.03 -10.20
N ASP A 275 0.19 -17.13 -10.75
CA ASP A 275 0.25 -16.67 -12.14
C ASP A 275 0.60 -15.18 -12.28
N GLY A 276 1.35 -14.67 -11.28
CA GLY A 276 1.84 -13.29 -11.27
C GLY A 276 0.73 -12.26 -11.08
N GLY A 277 -0.33 -12.61 -10.37
CA GLY A 277 -1.42 -11.72 -10.01
C GLY A 277 -2.57 -11.66 -11.02
N GLN A 278 -2.65 -12.56 -12.02
CA GLN A 278 -3.76 -12.57 -12.99
C GLN A 278 -5.03 -13.15 -12.39
N SER A 279 -4.89 -14.26 -11.66
CA SER A 279 -5.97 -14.90 -10.91
C SER A 279 -5.57 -15.13 -9.45
N TRP A 280 -6.54 -15.35 -8.59
CA TRP A 280 -6.35 -15.40 -7.14
C TRP A 280 -7.11 -16.57 -6.54
N SER A 281 -6.58 -17.15 -5.46
CA SER A 281 -7.25 -18.18 -4.66
C SER A 281 -8.51 -17.65 -3.99
N ASP A 282 -9.32 -18.56 -3.44
CA ASP A 282 -10.38 -18.19 -2.51
C ASP A 282 -9.83 -17.37 -1.33
N ILE A 283 -10.68 -16.51 -0.77
CA ILE A 283 -10.32 -15.65 0.36
C ILE A 283 -10.16 -16.50 1.62
N GLU A 284 -9.00 -16.35 2.24
CA GLU A 284 -8.72 -16.85 3.58
C GLU A 284 -8.64 -15.68 4.58
N HIS A 285 -8.64 -15.98 5.88
CA HIS A 285 -8.46 -14.97 6.92
C HIS A 285 -7.31 -15.35 7.84
N ASP A 286 -6.33 -14.45 7.96
CA ASP A 286 -5.22 -14.62 8.89
C ASP A 286 -5.57 -14.03 10.26
N PHE A 287 -5.95 -14.91 11.20
CA PHE A 287 -6.34 -14.52 12.56
C PHE A 287 -5.15 -14.07 13.44
N GLN A 288 -3.91 -14.24 12.99
CA GLN A 288 -2.74 -13.67 13.66
C GLN A 288 -2.62 -12.16 13.34
N LEU A 289 -3.25 -11.71 12.25
CA LEU A 289 -3.28 -10.33 11.79
C LEU A 289 -4.64 -9.69 12.13
N VAL A 290 -4.82 -9.40 13.42
CA VAL A 290 -6.03 -8.71 13.91
C VAL A 290 -6.15 -7.35 13.25
N GLU A 291 -7.35 -6.98 12.79
CA GLU A 291 -7.60 -5.68 12.17
C GLU A 291 -8.86 -4.99 12.70
N SER A 292 -8.83 -3.67 12.67
CA SER A 292 -9.93 -2.76 13.02
C SER A 292 -10.60 -2.14 11.79
N LEU A 293 -10.67 -2.87 10.68
CA LEU A 293 -11.24 -2.38 9.42
C LEU A 293 -10.51 -1.13 8.89
N CYS A 294 -9.19 -1.25 8.69
CA CYS A 294 -8.35 -0.19 8.13
C CYS A 294 -7.23 -0.77 7.25
N GLN A 295 -6.55 0.12 6.53
CA GLN A 295 -5.37 -0.24 5.74
C GLN A 295 -4.26 -0.80 6.62
N ALA A 296 -3.45 -1.67 6.03
CA ALA A 296 -2.22 -2.22 6.60
C ALA A 296 -1.12 -2.23 5.53
N ALA A 297 0.13 -2.32 5.97
CA ALA A 297 1.27 -2.49 5.08
C ALA A 297 1.89 -3.88 5.27
N VAL A 298 2.24 -4.54 4.17
CA VAL A 298 3.10 -5.73 4.15
C VAL A 298 4.28 -5.48 3.23
N LEU A 299 5.47 -5.88 3.65
CA LEU A 299 6.71 -5.67 2.91
C LEU A 299 7.57 -6.93 2.95
N ASN A 300 8.03 -7.41 1.80
CA ASN A 300 9.12 -8.38 1.73
C ASN A 300 10.43 -7.65 2.10
N PHE A 301 11.05 -8.03 3.20
CA PHE A 301 12.28 -7.43 3.72
C PHE A 301 13.54 -8.13 3.20
N GLY A 302 13.41 -9.34 2.66
CA GLY A 302 14.49 -10.15 2.15
C GLY A 302 14.31 -11.63 2.44
N GLU A 303 15.39 -12.41 2.42
CA GLU A 303 15.37 -13.84 2.68
C GLU A 303 16.44 -14.23 3.71
N VAL A 304 16.10 -15.19 4.55
CA VAL A 304 17.02 -15.86 5.49
C VAL A 304 16.84 -17.37 5.32
N ASP A 305 17.91 -18.10 5.04
CA ASP A 305 17.90 -19.55 4.83
C ASP A 305 16.87 -20.03 3.78
N GLY A 306 16.64 -19.21 2.74
CA GLY A 306 15.70 -19.50 1.65
C GLY A 306 14.22 -19.28 1.99
N GLN A 307 13.92 -18.71 3.14
CA GLN A 307 12.57 -18.29 3.53
C GLN A 307 12.45 -16.77 3.51
N GLY A 308 11.33 -16.26 3.02
CA GLY A 308 11.04 -14.83 2.96
C GLY A 308 10.83 -14.25 4.36
N VAL A 309 11.53 -13.16 4.63
CA VAL A 309 11.30 -12.31 5.81
C VAL A 309 10.33 -11.20 5.42
N HIS A 310 9.19 -11.16 6.11
CA HIS A 310 8.16 -10.16 5.84
C HIS A 310 7.88 -9.31 7.06
N LEU A 311 7.61 -8.03 6.82
CA LEU A 311 7.17 -7.08 7.84
C LEU A 311 5.70 -6.75 7.59
N PHE A 312 4.92 -6.69 8.66
CA PHE A 312 3.52 -6.28 8.61
C PHE A 312 3.25 -5.20 9.64
N LEU A 313 2.56 -4.13 9.23
CA LEU A 313 2.29 -2.96 10.09
C LEU A 313 0.81 -2.58 10.01
N ASN A 314 0.12 -2.62 11.14
CA ASN A 314 -1.25 -2.12 11.27
C ASN A 314 -1.60 -1.75 12.72
N PRO A 315 -2.74 -1.07 12.96
CA PRO A 315 -3.37 -1.06 14.27
C PRO A 315 -3.86 -2.47 14.64
N ALA A 316 -3.13 -3.17 15.52
CA ALA A 316 -3.40 -4.57 15.85
C ALA A 316 -4.48 -4.72 16.94
N VAL A 317 -5.62 -4.09 16.74
CA VAL A 317 -6.80 -4.10 17.64
C VAL A 317 -8.06 -4.41 16.86
N PRO A 318 -9.08 -5.07 17.45
CA PRO A 318 -10.32 -5.36 16.75
C PRO A 318 -11.19 -4.13 16.52
N HIS A 319 -10.99 -3.06 17.29
CA HIS A 319 -11.74 -1.81 17.20
C HIS A 319 -10.83 -0.60 17.47
N GLY A 320 -11.10 0.51 16.80
CA GLY A 320 -10.26 1.70 16.90
C GLY A 320 -9.09 1.71 15.90
N ARG A 321 -8.21 2.71 15.99
CA ARG A 321 -7.02 2.86 15.11
C ARG A 321 -5.83 3.33 15.94
N ASP A 322 -5.57 2.62 17.02
CA ASP A 322 -4.45 2.77 17.92
C ASP A 322 -3.60 1.49 17.96
N HIS A 323 -2.58 1.42 18.82
CA HIS A 323 -1.68 0.28 18.93
C HIS A 323 -1.07 -0.12 17.57
N LEU A 324 -0.48 0.88 16.87
CA LEU A 324 0.28 0.60 15.65
C LEU A 324 1.40 -0.40 15.98
N THR A 325 1.28 -1.59 15.40
CA THR A 325 2.13 -2.75 15.73
C THR A 325 2.86 -3.23 14.49
N LEU A 326 4.18 -3.35 14.62
CA LEU A 326 5.02 -4.02 13.64
C LEU A 326 5.14 -5.49 14.01
N LYS A 327 4.80 -6.37 13.08
CA LYS A 327 4.98 -7.82 13.18
C LYS A 327 6.01 -8.29 12.17
N VAL A 328 6.70 -9.37 12.51
CA VAL A 328 7.71 -9.99 11.64
C VAL A 328 7.31 -11.45 11.39
N SER A 329 7.39 -11.86 10.13
CA SER A 329 7.34 -13.25 9.72
C SER A 329 8.71 -13.67 9.20
N LEU A 330 9.20 -14.83 9.63
CA LEU A 330 10.45 -15.46 9.18
C LEU A 330 10.21 -16.72 8.33
N ASP A 331 8.97 -16.95 7.93
CA ASP A 331 8.52 -18.20 7.31
C ASP A 331 7.50 -17.96 6.17
N ASP A 332 7.72 -16.93 5.36
CA ASP A 332 6.86 -16.60 4.22
C ASP A 332 5.41 -16.31 4.62
N CYS A 333 5.21 -15.44 5.59
CA CYS A 333 3.90 -15.01 6.09
C CYS A 333 3.04 -16.12 6.70
N ARG A 334 3.61 -17.28 7.06
CA ARG A 334 2.86 -18.39 7.69
C ARG A 334 2.61 -18.14 9.17
N SER A 335 3.56 -17.50 9.84
CA SER A 335 3.42 -17.09 11.23
C SER A 335 3.98 -15.68 11.48
N TRP A 336 3.45 -15.02 12.49
CA TRP A 336 3.78 -13.63 12.84
C TRP A 336 4.12 -13.48 14.32
N SER A 337 5.23 -12.81 14.61
CA SER A 337 5.70 -12.50 15.97
C SER A 337 5.61 -11.00 16.27
#